data_bd018175be57fea8c417a7f638d62bb6
#
_entry.id   bd018175be57fea8c417a7f638d62bb6
#
_cell.length_a   1.000
_cell.length_b   1.000
_cell.length_c   1.000
_cell.angle_alpha   90.00
_cell.angle_beta   90.00
_cell.angle_gamma   90.00
#
_symmetry.space_group_name_H-M   'P 1'
#
loop_
_entity.id
_entity.type
_entity.pdbx_description
1 polymer ?
#
loop_
_entity_poly.entity_id
_entity_poly.type
_entity_poly.pdbx_seq_one_letter_code
_entity_poly.pdbx_strand_id
1 'polypeptide(L)'
;MSNFIEISQNDGKVGLMVQETTLNPNQDNIPLGDEALSMKALLEAGVHFGHQTHRWNPQMRRFIFAQRNGIHIVDLQQTMGLLEQACEFANKVAATGKRILMVGTKKQAQDIIQQ
;
A
#
# COMPACT_ATOMS: atom_id res chain seq x y z
N MET A 1 10.57 2.17 -22.74
CA MET A 1 11.87 2.08 -22.04
C MET A 1 11.63 1.44 -20.70
N SER A 2 12.22 0.28 -20.49
CA SER A 2 11.93 -0.56 -19.32
C SER A 2 12.79 -0.09 -18.15
N ASN A 3 12.16 0.43 -17.10
CA ASN A 3 12.86 0.71 -15.85
C ASN A 3 13.08 -0.63 -15.12
N PHE A 4 14.30 -1.11 -15.17
CA PHE A 4 14.75 -2.26 -14.37
C PHE A 4 15.14 -1.75 -12.99
N ILE A 5 14.55 -2.34 -11.96
CA ILE A 5 15.03 -2.21 -10.58
C ILE A 5 16.05 -3.34 -10.39
N GLU A 6 17.33 -2.98 -10.29
CA GLU A 6 18.41 -3.91 -10.00
C GLU A 6 18.58 -4.02 -8.48
N ILE A 7 18.35 -5.22 -7.95
CA ILE A 7 18.55 -5.52 -6.52
C ILE A 7 19.95 -6.09 -6.37
N SER A 8 20.88 -5.32 -5.81
CA SER A 8 22.20 -5.78 -5.43
C SER A 8 22.16 -6.47 -4.08
N GLN A 9 22.60 -7.73 -4.03
CA GLN A 9 22.82 -8.47 -2.78
C GLN A 9 24.17 -8.09 -2.19
N ASN A 10 24.19 -7.52 -1.00
CA ASN A 10 25.40 -7.40 -0.20
C ASN A 10 25.06 -7.75 1.27
N ASP A 11 25.75 -8.78 1.75
CA ASP A 11 25.93 -9.21 3.15
C ASP A 11 24.74 -9.04 4.12
N GLY A 12 23.71 -9.86 3.98
CA GLY A 12 22.82 -10.24 5.09
C GLY A 12 21.86 -9.17 5.61
N LYS A 13 21.86 -7.96 5.03
CA LYS A 13 20.84 -6.93 5.28
C LYS A 13 20.24 -6.48 3.96
N VAL A 14 18.97 -6.79 3.76
CA VAL A 14 18.20 -6.26 2.63
C VAL A 14 17.92 -4.78 2.92
N GLY A 15 18.83 -3.92 2.52
CA GLY A 15 18.63 -2.48 2.49
C GLY A 15 18.05 -2.10 1.13
N LEU A 16 16.87 -1.52 1.09
CA LEU A 16 16.36 -0.84 -0.09
C LEU A 16 17.26 0.36 -0.39
N MET A 17 18.25 0.19 -1.28
CA MET A 17 18.93 1.32 -1.87
C MET A 17 18.04 1.89 -2.99
N VAL A 18 17.35 2.96 -2.69
CA VAL A 18 16.71 3.81 -3.69
C VAL A 18 17.82 4.65 -4.32
N GLN A 19 18.18 4.37 -5.58
CA GLN A 19 19.00 5.30 -6.37
C GLN A 19 18.20 6.56 -6.61
N GLU A 20 18.82 7.69 -6.29
CA GLU A 20 18.29 9.04 -6.55
C GLU A 20 17.95 9.22 -8.04
N THR A 21 16.67 9.06 -8.35
CA THR A 21 16.14 9.60 -9.60
C THR A 21 15.87 11.09 -9.34
N THR A 22 16.47 11.95 -10.13
CA THR A 22 16.33 13.41 -10.09
C THR A 22 14.87 13.83 -9.91
N LEU A 23 14.55 14.31 -8.72
CA LEU A 23 13.23 14.73 -8.28
C LEU A 23 12.75 15.94 -9.11
N ASN A 24 11.63 15.76 -9.76
CA ASN A 24 10.86 16.85 -10.34
C ASN A 24 10.18 17.61 -9.16
N PRO A 25 10.35 18.94 -8.99
CA PRO A 25 9.92 19.65 -7.78
C PRO A 25 8.41 19.79 -7.58
N ASN A 26 7.60 19.14 -8.41
CA ASN A 26 6.14 19.15 -8.35
C ASN A 26 5.49 17.77 -8.15
N GLN A 27 6.27 16.76 -7.74
CA GLN A 27 5.66 15.48 -7.32
C GLN A 27 5.51 15.48 -5.80
N ASP A 28 4.28 15.37 -5.36
CA ASP A 28 3.94 15.17 -3.96
C ASP A 28 4.82 14.07 -3.37
N ASN A 29 5.61 14.40 -2.36
CA ASN A 29 6.46 13.48 -1.63
C ASN A 29 5.59 12.38 -1.03
N ILE A 30 5.49 11.25 -1.71
CA ILE A 30 4.99 10.01 -1.08
C ILE A 30 6.14 9.50 -0.22
N PRO A 31 6.05 9.52 1.11
CA PRO A 31 7.10 9.00 1.97
C PRO A 31 7.20 7.48 1.74
N LEU A 32 8.24 7.07 1.03
CA LEU A 32 8.61 5.67 0.85
C LEU A 32 9.49 5.25 2.04
N GLY A 33 8.86 4.89 3.16
CA GLY A 33 9.56 4.44 4.35
C GLY A 33 8.57 4.04 5.45
N ASP A 34 9.06 3.67 6.61
CA ASP A 34 8.25 3.26 7.77
C ASP A 34 7.18 4.29 8.18
N GLU A 35 7.38 5.57 7.85
CA GLU A 35 6.37 6.61 8.05
C GLU A 35 5.15 6.49 7.12
N ALA A 36 5.33 6.01 5.89
CA ALA A 36 4.23 5.87 4.92
C ALA A 36 3.20 4.82 5.35
N LEU A 37 3.63 3.83 6.11
CA LEU A 37 2.78 2.76 6.66
C LEU A 37 2.35 3.04 8.10
N SER A 38 2.51 4.26 8.59
CA SER A 38 2.07 4.59 9.95
C SER A 38 0.54 4.68 10.04
N MET A 39 0.01 4.35 11.22
CA MET A 39 -1.43 4.49 11.52
C MET A 39 -1.92 5.92 11.23
N LYS A 40 -1.09 6.92 11.52
CA LYS A 40 -1.38 8.32 11.29
C LYS A 40 -1.53 8.61 9.79
N ALA A 41 -0.59 8.16 8.96
CA ALA A 41 -0.63 8.34 7.52
C ALA A 41 -1.87 7.68 6.89
N LEU A 42 -2.24 6.47 7.34
CA LEU A 42 -3.45 5.78 6.88
C LEU A 42 -4.73 6.54 7.27
N LEU A 43 -4.79 7.12 8.46
CA LEU A 43 -5.91 7.95 8.90
C LEU A 43 -6.03 9.23 8.07
N GLU A 44 -4.91 9.93 7.83
CA GLU A 44 -4.85 11.15 7.03
C GLU A 44 -5.24 10.89 5.57
N ALA A 45 -4.81 9.76 5.00
CA ALA A 45 -5.21 9.32 3.67
C ALA A 45 -6.69 8.87 3.58
N GLY A 46 -7.41 8.78 4.71
CA GLY A 46 -8.82 8.43 4.75
C GLY A 46 -9.14 6.96 4.46
N VAL A 47 -8.15 6.05 4.52
CA VAL A 47 -8.37 4.61 4.23
C VAL A 47 -9.24 3.89 5.26
N HIS A 48 -9.52 4.52 6.39
CA HIS A 48 -10.44 4.00 7.40
C HIS A 48 -11.93 4.14 7.01
N PHE A 49 -12.26 4.95 6.00
CA PHE A 49 -13.62 5.07 5.52
C PHE A 49 -14.01 3.87 4.65
N GLY A 50 -14.98 3.10 5.12
CA GLY A 50 -15.57 2.00 4.39
C GLY A 50 -16.83 2.40 3.61
N HIS A 51 -17.62 1.42 3.24
CA HIS A 51 -18.87 1.64 2.54
C HIS A 51 -19.98 2.14 3.48
N GLN A 52 -21.02 2.70 2.87
CA GLN A 52 -22.27 3.00 3.56
C GLN A 52 -22.86 1.71 4.14
N THR A 53 -23.52 1.81 5.29
CA THR A 53 -23.99 0.66 6.06
C THR A 53 -24.92 -0.27 5.29
N HIS A 54 -25.72 0.26 4.35
CA HIS A 54 -26.61 -0.57 3.51
C HIS A 54 -25.90 -1.27 2.34
N ARG A 55 -24.63 -0.96 2.07
CA ARG A 55 -23.82 -1.53 0.96
C ARG A 55 -22.73 -2.46 1.41
N TRP A 56 -22.72 -2.85 2.66
CA TRP A 56 -21.66 -3.68 3.19
C TRP A 56 -21.84 -5.17 2.84
N ASN A 57 -20.73 -5.90 2.87
CA ASN A 57 -20.76 -7.36 2.80
C ASN A 57 -20.62 -7.92 4.23
N PRO A 58 -21.54 -8.81 4.68
CA PRO A 58 -21.47 -9.43 6.02
C PRO A 58 -20.13 -10.13 6.31
N GLN A 59 -19.45 -10.67 5.31
CA GLN A 59 -18.13 -11.30 5.46
C GLN A 59 -17.05 -10.29 5.90
N MET A 60 -17.25 -9.01 5.67
CA MET A 60 -16.34 -7.95 6.10
C MET A 60 -16.50 -7.55 7.57
N ARG A 61 -17.48 -8.12 8.28
CA ARG A 61 -17.79 -7.77 9.68
C ARG A 61 -16.54 -7.78 10.58
N ARG A 62 -15.68 -8.76 10.42
CA ARG A 62 -14.45 -8.93 11.22
C ARG A 62 -13.42 -7.81 11.03
N PHE A 63 -13.52 -7.06 9.93
CA PHE A 63 -12.61 -5.96 9.59
C PHE A 63 -13.22 -4.58 9.86
N ILE A 64 -14.42 -4.53 10.43
CA ILE A 64 -15.11 -3.29 10.73
C ILE A 64 -14.93 -2.98 12.22
N PHE A 65 -14.33 -1.83 12.51
CA PHE A 65 -14.13 -1.35 13.86
C PHE A 65 -15.42 -0.78 14.46
N ALA A 66 -16.12 0.07 13.71
CA ALA A 66 -17.33 0.76 14.17
C ALA A 66 -18.21 1.22 13.00
N GLN A 67 -19.36 1.79 13.36
CA GLN A 67 -20.23 2.50 12.43
C GLN A 67 -20.40 3.94 12.91
N ARG A 68 -20.18 4.91 12.02
CA ARG A 68 -20.40 6.32 12.29
C ARG A 68 -21.05 7.01 11.10
N ASN A 69 -22.06 7.83 11.37
CA ASN A 69 -22.76 8.63 10.35
C ASN A 69 -23.21 7.82 9.12
N GLY A 70 -23.70 6.59 9.33
CA GLY A 70 -24.16 5.74 8.24
C GLY A 70 -23.05 5.10 7.40
N ILE A 71 -21.78 5.22 7.82
CA ILE A 71 -20.60 4.65 7.16
C ILE A 71 -19.90 3.69 8.12
N HIS A 72 -19.44 2.56 7.60
CA HIS A 72 -18.57 1.65 8.34
C HIS A 72 -17.14 2.19 8.40
N ILE A 73 -16.52 2.06 9.57
CA ILE A 73 -15.13 2.41 9.81
C ILE A 73 -14.32 1.11 9.82
N VAL A 74 -13.29 1.05 8.99
CA VAL A 74 -12.39 -0.10 8.87
C VAL A 74 -11.42 -0.13 10.04
N ASP A 75 -11.13 -1.32 10.55
CA ASP A 75 -10.14 -1.55 11.59
C ASP A 75 -8.71 -1.44 11.03
N LEU A 76 -8.10 -0.28 11.23
CA LEU A 76 -6.75 -0.02 10.73
C LEU A 76 -5.66 -0.79 11.47
N GLN A 77 -5.89 -1.25 12.70
CA GLN A 77 -4.90 -2.08 13.41
C GLN A 77 -4.72 -3.41 12.68
N GLN A 78 -5.83 -4.03 12.28
CA GLN A 78 -5.77 -5.23 11.43
C GLN A 78 -5.18 -4.92 10.05
N THR A 79 -5.54 -3.78 9.47
CA THR A 79 -5.01 -3.35 8.16
C THR A 79 -3.50 -3.24 8.17
N MET A 80 -2.91 -2.64 9.21
CA MET A 80 -1.46 -2.51 9.36
C MET A 80 -0.77 -3.87 9.31
N GLY A 81 -1.17 -4.80 10.17
CA GLY A 81 -0.55 -6.13 10.22
C GLY A 81 -0.71 -6.93 8.92
N LEU A 82 -1.85 -6.79 8.23
CA LEU A 82 -2.08 -7.44 6.94
C LEU A 82 -1.27 -6.79 5.81
N LEU A 83 -1.06 -5.48 5.88
CA LEU A 83 -0.26 -4.75 4.91
C LEU A 83 1.23 -5.11 5.02
N GLU A 84 1.76 -5.22 6.24
CA GLU A 84 3.12 -5.71 6.48
C GLU A 84 3.32 -7.10 5.89
N GLN A 85 2.39 -8.03 6.15
CA GLN A 85 2.43 -9.38 5.56
C GLN A 85 2.38 -9.35 4.03
N ALA A 86 1.56 -8.48 3.45
CA ALA A 86 1.47 -8.33 2.00
C ALA A 86 2.77 -7.80 1.39
N CYS A 87 3.40 -6.83 2.03
CA CYS A 87 4.71 -6.29 1.62
C CYS A 87 5.81 -7.36 1.70
N GLU A 88 5.84 -8.12 2.79
CA GLU A 88 6.79 -9.22 2.95
C GLU A 88 6.59 -10.30 1.88
N PHE A 89 5.35 -10.65 1.58
CA PHE A 89 5.03 -11.61 0.52
C PHE A 89 5.49 -11.09 -0.85
N ALA A 90 5.20 -9.83 -1.18
CA ALA A 90 5.63 -9.21 -2.43
C ALA A 90 7.16 -9.20 -2.57
N ASN A 91 7.89 -8.87 -1.49
CA ASN A 91 9.34 -8.94 -1.45
C ASN A 91 9.87 -10.35 -1.73
N LYS A 92 9.29 -11.37 -1.09
CA LYS A 92 9.66 -12.77 -1.33
C LYS A 92 9.44 -13.18 -2.78
N VAL A 93 8.32 -12.77 -3.38
CA VAL A 93 8.03 -13.05 -4.79
C VAL A 93 9.03 -12.35 -5.71
N ALA A 94 9.32 -11.08 -5.48
CA ALA A 94 10.28 -10.31 -6.26
C ALA A 94 11.69 -10.90 -6.16
N ALA A 95 12.13 -11.31 -4.98
CA ALA A 95 13.44 -11.94 -4.76
C ALA A 95 13.62 -13.25 -5.53
N THR A 96 12.54 -13.94 -5.91
CA THR A 96 12.61 -15.15 -6.77
C THR A 96 12.70 -14.84 -8.27
N GLY A 97 12.76 -13.56 -8.66
CA GLY A 97 12.77 -13.11 -10.06
C GLY A 97 11.42 -13.26 -10.77
N LYS A 98 10.36 -13.56 -10.05
CA LYS A 98 9.00 -13.62 -10.61
C LYS A 98 8.43 -12.22 -10.83
N ARG A 99 7.54 -12.13 -11.82
CA ARG A 99 6.86 -10.87 -12.14
C ARG A 99 5.59 -10.72 -11.31
N ILE A 100 5.32 -9.50 -10.89
CA ILE A 100 4.08 -9.11 -10.23
C ILE A 100 3.26 -8.32 -11.25
N LEU A 101 2.02 -8.76 -11.49
CA LEU A 101 1.08 -8.04 -12.35
C LEU A 101 0.24 -7.11 -11.47
N MET A 102 0.39 -5.81 -11.68
CA MET A 102 -0.45 -4.81 -11.04
C MET A 102 -1.71 -4.56 -11.87
N VAL A 103 -2.89 -4.62 -11.24
CA VAL A 103 -4.18 -4.45 -11.91
C VAL A 103 -4.98 -3.33 -11.24
N GLY A 104 -5.33 -2.32 -12.01
CA GLY A 104 -6.14 -1.18 -11.56
C GLY A 104 -7.28 -0.90 -12.53
N THR A 105 -8.48 -1.40 -12.23
CA THR A 105 -9.68 -1.16 -13.03
C THR A 105 -10.49 0.05 -12.57
N LYS A 106 -10.31 0.48 -11.33
CA LYS A 106 -10.97 1.65 -10.77
C LYS A 106 -10.27 2.92 -11.27
N LYS A 107 -11.01 3.89 -11.77
CA LYS A 107 -10.45 5.14 -12.32
C LYS A 107 -9.48 5.85 -11.38
N GLN A 108 -9.78 5.87 -10.08
CA GLN A 108 -8.93 6.50 -9.06
C GLN A 108 -7.58 5.80 -8.85
N ALA A 109 -7.44 4.54 -9.26
CA ALA A 109 -6.22 3.75 -9.10
C ALA A 109 -5.36 3.72 -10.38
N GLN A 110 -5.93 4.06 -11.55
CA GLN A 110 -5.27 3.87 -12.84
C GLN A 110 -3.95 4.63 -12.94
N ASP A 111 -3.94 5.91 -12.58
CA ASP A 111 -2.75 6.75 -12.70
C ASP A 111 -1.62 6.29 -11.77
N ILE A 112 -1.98 5.84 -10.55
CA ILE A 112 -1.02 5.33 -9.56
C ILE A 112 -0.40 4.00 -10.00
N ILE A 113 -1.19 3.14 -10.67
CA ILE A 113 -0.70 1.83 -11.13
C ILE A 113 0.15 1.94 -12.39
N GLN A 114 0.01 3.03 -13.16
CA GLN A 114 0.81 3.28 -14.36
C GLN A 114 2.18 3.90 -14.06
N GLN A 115 2.37 4.49 -12.88
CA GLN A 115 3.65 5.03 -12.43
C GLN A 115 4.64 3.90 -12.09
#